data_43452a931658f3cfcdb70ba32b4e5b69
#
_entry.id   43452a931658f3cfcdb70ba32b4e5b69
#
_cell.length_a   1.000
_cell.length_b   1.000
_cell.length_c   1.000
_cell.angle_alpha   90.00
_cell.angle_beta   90.00
_cell.angle_gamma   90.00
#
_symmetry.space_group_name_H-M   'P 1'
#
loop_
_entity.id
_entity.type
_entity.pdbx_description
1 polymer ?
#
loop_
_entity_poly.entity_id
_entity_poly.type
_entity_poly.pdbx_seq_one_letter_code
_entity_poly.pdbx_strand_id
1 'polypeptide(L)'
;MRFRCIQFITAALFLFVAQAAFAAAPIRIGALFAVTGPAAFLGEPERNSAKMVIEEINKAGGVKGRKLELVAYDTAGDATKAVQLATRLIKDDKVVAIIGPSTTGESMAVIPVAEKEQIPLISCAAGSKITDPVKKWVFKTAQNDALAVGRIFEHLQKHKQTSVSILTVSDGFGASGREQLKAQAARYGITIVSDDTYGPKDTDMTSQLTKIRGSRAQAIICWGTNPGPAVIAKNARQLGLKIPLYMSHGVSSKKFIELAGDAAEGIRLPSGKVLVADMLPNADSQKRSLLAYVKDYQNHYKAEGDHFGGHAWDAVMLLKGAIEHGGDSPAAIRDQLEKTRAFAGIGGTFNYSAQDHAGLGKDAFVLVEVKGRDWVIVK
;
A
#
# COMPACT_ATOMS: atom_id res chain seq x y z
N MET A 1 7.06 93.24 -25.45
CA MET A 1 7.25 91.91 -26.05
C MET A 1 7.26 90.89 -24.95
N ARG A 2 6.20 90.08 -24.81
CA ARG A 2 6.05 89.02 -23.77
C ARG A 2 6.09 87.66 -24.46
N PHE A 3 7.17 86.85 -24.24
CA PHE A 3 7.24 85.47 -24.69
C PHE A 3 6.56 84.57 -23.66
N ARG A 4 5.53 83.86 -24.09
CA ARG A 4 4.88 82.79 -23.33
C ARG A 4 5.56 81.47 -23.66
N CYS A 5 6.24 80.86 -22.69
CA CYS A 5 6.69 79.46 -22.76
C CYS A 5 5.50 78.56 -22.55
N ILE A 6 5.21 77.71 -23.55
CA ILE A 6 4.25 76.58 -23.43
C ILE A 6 5.05 75.36 -23.00
N GLN A 7 4.80 74.93 -21.81
CA GLN A 7 5.33 73.61 -21.31
C GLN A 7 4.41 72.49 -21.79
N PHE A 8 4.93 71.57 -22.62
CA PHE A 8 4.27 70.35 -22.97
C PHE A 8 4.55 69.30 -21.83
N ILE A 9 3.52 68.96 -21.04
CA ILE A 9 3.55 67.84 -20.09
C ILE A 9 3.16 66.61 -20.87
N THR A 10 4.15 65.74 -21.15
CA THR A 10 3.94 64.40 -21.73
C THR A 10 3.57 63.47 -20.60
N ALA A 11 2.29 63.15 -20.42
CA ALA A 11 1.83 62.12 -19.51
C ALA A 11 2.11 60.73 -20.10
N ALA A 12 3.14 60.05 -19.62
CA ALA A 12 3.40 58.66 -19.94
C ALA A 12 2.39 57.77 -19.18
N LEU A 13 1.39 57.30 -19.89
CA LEU A 13 0.40 56.34 -19.37
C LEU A 13 1.04 54.97 -19.34
N PHE A 14 1.54 54.54 -18.16
CA PHE A 14 1.96 53.15 -17.95
C PHE A 14 0.70 52.25 -17.88
N LEU A 15 0.40 51.59 -19.00
CA LEU A 15 -0.56 50.49 -19.03
C LEU A 15 0.07 49.30 -18.26
N PHE A 16 -0.29 49.14 -16.99
CA PHE A 16 -0.13 47.90 -16.28
C PHE A 16 -1.13 46.88 -16.86
N VAL A 17 -0.69 46.12 -17.86
CA VAL A 17 -1.40 44.91 -18.27
C VAL A 17 -1.24 43.88 -17.12
N ALA A 18 -2.19 43.84 -16.23
CA ALA A 18 -2.33 42.73 -15.30
C ALA A 18 -2.55 41.45 -16.14
N GLN A 19 -1.49 40.72 -16.41
CA GLN A 19 -1.60 39.37 -16.91
C GLN A 19 -2.31 38.59 -15.80
N ALA A 20 -3.64 38.41 -15.95
CA ALA A 20 -4.36 37.40 -15.24
C ALA A 20 -3.64 36.07 -15.58
N ALA A 21 -2.76 35.61 -14.69
CA ALA A 21 -2.18 34.28 -14.78
C ALA A 21 -3.37 33.33 -14.72
N PHE A 22 -3.85 32.86 -15.87
CA PHE A 22 -4.77 31.74 -15.92
C PHE A 22 -4.06 30.61 -15.21
N ALA A 23 -4.48 30.32 -13.98
CA ALA A 23 -3.97 29.16 -13.26
C ALA A 23 -4.18 27.95 -14.17
N ALA A 24 -3.08 27.32 -14.58
CA ALA A 24 -3.16 26.15 -15.43
C ALA A 24 -4.06 25.11 -14.78
N ALA A 25 -4.89 24.43 -15.57
CA ALA A 25 -5.83 23.42 -15.06
C ALA A 25 -5.10 22.38 -14.18
N PRO A 26 -5.70 21.94 -13.08
CA PRO A 26 -5.09 20.98 -12.17
C PRO A 26 -4.79 19.66 -12.90
N ILE A 27 -3.79 18.94 -12.41
CA ILE A 27 -3.49 17.58 -12.86
C ILE A 27 -4.36 16.64 -12.04
N ARG A 28 -5.27 15.91 -12.69
CA ARG A 28 -6.23 15.03 -12.02
C ARG A 28 -5.64 13.63 -11.85
N ILE A 29 -5.59 13.16 -10.59
CA ILE A 29 -5.17 11.81 -10.22
C ILE A 29 -6.41 11.08 -9.70
N GLY A 30 -6.74 9.95 -10.30
CA GLY A 30 -7.81 9.08 -9.85
C GLY A 30 -7.38 8.24 -8.65
N ALA A 31 -8.33 7.88 -7.79
CA ALA A 31 -8.08 6.93 -6.72
C ALA A 31 -9.29 6.00 -6.49
N LEU A 32 -8.99 4.74 -6.26
CA LEU A 32 -9.95 3.68 -5.97
C LEU A 32 -9.58 3.07 -4.61
N PHE A 33 -10.30 3.44 -3.56
CA PHE A 33 -10.02 2.95 -2.21
C PHE A 33 -11.25 2.29 -1.60
N ALA A 34 -11.05 1.20 -0.87
CA ALA A 34 -12.09 0.52 -0.11
C ALA A 34 -12.33 1.26 1.23
N VAL A 35 -12.90 2.47 1.17
CA VAL A 35 -13.06 3.35 2.35
C VAL A 35 -14.16 2.85 3.29
N THR A 36 -15.16 2.18 2.77
CA THR A 36 -16.21 1.52 3.54
C THR A 36 -16.18 0.00 3.40
N GLY A 37 -16.98 -0.71 4.18
CA GLY A 37 -17.05 -2.17 4.14
C GLY A 37 -15.92 -2.89 4.89
N PRO A 38 -15.76 -4.21 4.69
CA PRO A 38 -14.81 -5.03 5.45
C PRO A 38 -13.34 -4.63 5.26
N ALA A 39 -12.99 -4.04 4.11
CA ALA A 39 -11.63 -3.61 3.79
C ALA A 39 -11.35 -2.13 4.15
N ALA A 40 -12.24 -1.47 4.92
CA ALA A 40 -12.09 -0.06 5.26
C ALA A 40 -10.78 0.25 6.01
N PHE A 41 -10.25 -0.70 6.78
CA PHE A 41 -8.97 -0.57 7.48
C PHE A 41 -7.76 -0.44 6.53
N LEU A 42 -7.91 -0.81 5.24
CA LEU A 42 -6.94 -0.56 4.16
C LEU A 42 -7.21 0.81 3.52
N GLY A 43 -8.43 0.98 2.99
CA GLY A 43 -8.75 2.11 2.12
C GLY A 43 -8.90 3.44 2.82
N GLU A 44 -9.30 3.47 4.09
CA GLU A 44 -9.41 4.73 4.83
C GLU A 44 -8.02 5.39 5.06
N PRO A 45 -7.00 4.70 5.59
CA PRO A 45 -5.66 5.28 5.71
C PRO A 45 -5.02 5.58 4.34
N GLU A 46 -5.29 4.79 3.29
CA GLU A 46 -4.84 5.08 1.93
C GLU A 46 -5.39 6.42 1.42
N ARG A 47 -6.73 6.61 1.50
CA ARG A 47 -7.38 7.87 1.12
C ARG A 47 -6.83 9.05 1.91
N ASN A 48 -6.69 8.90 3.22
CA ASN A 48 -6.22 9.95 4.10
C ASN A 48 -4.79 10.36 3.75
N SER A 49 -3.89 9.40 3.57
CA SER A 49 -2.50 9.68 3.18
C SER A 49 -2.39 10.33 1.80
N ALA A 50 -3.16 9.85 0.81
CA ALA A 50 -3.19 10.47 -0.52
C ALA A 50 -3.65 11.94 -0.46
N LYS A 51 -4.70 12.24 0.32
CA LYS A 51 -5.18 13.62 0.53
C LYS A 51 -4.11 14.48 1.20
N MET A 52 -3.56 14.01 2.32
CA MET A 52 -2.55 14.72 3.09
C MET A 52 -1.36 15.12 2.22
N VAL A 53 -0.76 14.16 1.51
CA VAL A 53 0.43 14.43 0.72
C VAL A 53 0.14 15.33 -0.49
N ILE A 54 -1.04 15.21 -1.13
CA ILE A 54 -1.45 16.11 -2.22
C ILE A 54 -1.65 17.54 -1.70
N GLU A 55 -2.23 17.72 -0.51
CA GLU A 55 -2.35 19.05 0.11
C GLU A 55 -0.98 19.68 0.38
N GLU A 56 -0.02 18.90 0.88
CA GLU A 56 1.37 19.36 1.12
C GLU A 56 2.06 19.74 -0.19
N ILE A 57 1.95 18.92 -1.23
CA ILE A 57 2.49 19.24 -2.56
C ILE A 57 1.88 20.54 -3.08
N ASN A 58 0.57 20.70 -2.93
CA ASN A 58 -0.14 21.90 -3.42
C ASN A 58 0.22 23.17 -2.63
N LYS A 59 0.46 23.04 -1.31
CA LYS A 59 0.98 24.15 -0.46
C LYS A 59 2.39 24.55 -0.87
N ALA A 60 3.20 23.59 -1.34
CA ALA A 60 4.55 23.84 -1.83
C ALA A 60 4.61 24.39 -3.29
N GLY A 61 3.45 24.69 -3.92
CA GLY A 61 3.39 25.25 -5.27
C GLY A 61 2.95 24.25 -6.35
N GLY A 62 2.58 23.03 -5.97
CA GLY A 62 2.12 21.99 -6.90
C GLY A 62 3.26 21.32 -7.68
N VAL A 63 2.93 20.71 -8.80
CA VAL A 63 3.88 20.06 -9.71
C VAL A 63 4.01 20.90 -10.96
N LYS A 64 5.21 21.38 -11.25
CA LYS A 64 5.47 22.35 -12.35
C LYS A 64 4.51 23.56 -12.33
N GLY A 65 4.21 24.08 -11.12
CA GLY A 65 3.31 25.22 -10.94
C GLY A 65 1.81 24.90 -11.08
N ARG A 66 1.44 23.62 -11.25
CA ARG A 66 0.06 23.16 -11.34
C ARG A 66 -0.33 22.39 -10.09
N LYS A 67 -1.54 22.62 -9.58
CA LYS A 67 -2.08 21.85 -8.47
C LYS A 67 -2.41 20.42 -8.89
N LEU A 68 -2.27 19.47 -7.96
CA LEU A 68 -2.81 18.12 -8.07
C LEU A 68 -4.25 18.12 -7.55
N GLU A 69 -5.17 17.46 -8.26
CA GLU A 69 -6.55 17.21 -7.83
C GLU A 69 -6.76 15.70 -7.65
N LEU A 70 -7.14 15.27 -6.46
CA LEU A 70 -7.47 13.88 -6.18
C LEU A 70 -8.95 13.62 -6.41
N VAL A 71 -9.28 12.81 -7.42
CA VAL A 71 -10.63 12.29 -7.67
C VAL A 71 -10.74 10.89 -7.08
N ALA A 72 -11.22 10.78 -5.85
CA ALA A 72 -11.24 9.53 -5.11
C ALA A 72 -12.66 8.95 -5.00
N TYR A 73 -12.79 7.66 -5.32
CA TYR A 73 -14.04 6.90 -5.18
C TYR A 73 -13.90 5.75 -4.18
N ASP A 74 -14.97 5.55 -3.42
CA ASP A 74 -15.09 4.41 -2.51
C ASP A 74 -15.59 3.18 -3.25
N THR A 75 -14.76 2.15 -3.31
CA THR A 75 -15.09 0.86 -3.94
C THR A 75 -15.80 -0.09 -2.99
N ALA A 76 -15.75 0.15 -1.68
CA ALA A 76 -16.25 -0.74 -0.63
C ALA A 76 -15.64 -2.17 -0.67
N GLY A 77 -14.51 -2.36 -1.36
CA GLY A 77 -13.87 -3.67 -1.56
C GLY A 77 -14.55 -4.53 -2.63
N ASP A 78 -15.46 -3.95 -3.43
CA ASP A 78 -16.18 -4.64 -4.49
C ASP A 78 -15.49 -4.52 -5.84
N ALA A 79 -15.10 -5.65 -6.41
CA ALA A 79 -14.37 -5.70 -7.68
C ALA A 79 -15.19 -5.17 -8.88
N THR A 80 -16.50 -5.42 -8.91
CA THR A 80 -17.37 -4.93 -9.98
C THR A 80 -17.49 -3.41 -9.93
N LYS A 81 -17.73 -2.88 -8.73
CA LYS A 81 -17.77 -1.43 -8.48
C LYS A 81 -16.43 -0.77 -8.81
N ALA A 82 -15.30 -1.40 -8.47
CA ALA A 82 -13.97 -0.90 -8.80
C ALA A 82 -13.77 -0.75 -10.32
N VAL A 83 -14.21 -1.72 -11.13
CA VAL A 83 -14.16 -1.65 -12.60
C VAL A 83 -15.02 -0.51 -13.15
N GLN A 84 -16.24 -0.34 -12.64
CA GLN A 84 -17.14 0.74 -13.05
C GLN A 84 -16.54 2.11 -12.73
N LEU A 85 -16.02 2.27 -11.52
CA LEU A 85 -15.41 3.52 -11.08
C LEU A 85 -14.08 3.81 -11.78
N ALA A 86 -13.27 2.80 -12.11
CA ALA A 86 -12.08 2.96 -12.95
C ALA A 86 -12.44 3.53 -14.32
N THR A 87 -13.49 2.96 -14.93
CA THR A 87 -14.00 3.45 -16.22
C THR A 87 -14.45 4.89 -16.14
N ARG A 88 -15.17 5.27 -15.07
CA ARG A 88 -15.60 6.65 -14.83
C ARG A 88 -14.42 7.59 -14.66
N LEU A 89 -13.42 7.26 -13.83
CA LEU A 89 -12.21 8.06 -13.65
C LEU A 89 -11.54 8.39 -14.97
N ILE A 90 -11.46 7.39 -15.88
CA ILE A 90 -10.81 7.54 -17.17
C ILE A 90 -11.67 8.32 -18.16
N LYS A 91 -12.96 7.94 -18.32
CA LYS A 91 -13.82 8.47 -19.39
C LYS A 91 -14.45 9.82 -19.05
N ASP A 92 -14.87 9.99 -17.80
CA ASP A 92 -15.61 11.19 -17.38
C ASP A 92 -14.69 12.20 -16.67
N ASP A 93 -13.92 11.73 -15.67
CA ASP A 93 -13.07 12.60 -14.87
C ASP A 93 -11.74 12.93 -15.54
N LYS A 94 -11.32 12.19 -16.61
CA LYS A 94 -10.11 12.41 -17.40
C LYS A 94 -8.83 12.45 -16.56
N VAL A 95 -8.70 11.52 -15.64
CA VAL A 95 -7.50 11.40 -14.81
C VAL A 95 -6.30 10.91 -15.60
N VAL A 96 -5.08 11.29 -15.17
CA VAL A 96 -3.83 10.93 -15.86
C VAL A 96 -3.21 9.62 -15.34
N ALA A 97 -3.62 9.18 -14.16
CA ALA A 97 -3.21 7.92 -13.52
C ALA A 97 -4.23 7.53 -12.45
N ILE A 98 -4.22 6.28 -12.01
CA ILE A 98 -5.10 5.76 -10.95
C ILE A 98 -4.24 5.17 -9.83
N ILE A 99 -4.50 5.57 -8.58
CA ILE A 99 -3.93 4.99 -7.36
C ILE A 99 -4.93 4.00 -6.76
N GLY A 100 -4.43 2.90 -6.23
CA GLY A 100 -5.27 1.78 -5.79
C GLY A 100 -5.51 0.79 -6.93
N PRO A 101 -6.46 -0.13 -6.80
CA PRO A 101 -7.32 -0.38 -5.64
C PRO A 101 -6.60 -0.89 -4.38
N SER A 102 -7.37 -0.91 -3.27
CA SER A 102 -6.87 -1.34 -1.96
C SER A 102 -6.67 -2.85 -1.86
N THR A 103 -7.48 -3.65 -2.55
CA THR A 103 -7.46 -5.11 -2.42
C THR A 103 -6.93 -5.80 -3.68
N THR A 104 -6.37 -7.01 -3.49
CA THR A 104 -5.87 -7.82 -4.61
C THR A 104 -6.98 -8.18 -5.60
N GLY A 105 -8.17 -8.52 -5.12
CA GLY A 105 -9.31 -8.87 -5.98
C GLY A 105 -9.75 -7.72 -6.87
N GLU A 106 -9.89 -6.52 -6.31
CA GLU A 106 -10.22 -5.31 -7.06
C GLU A 106 -9.12 -4.95 -8.06
N SER A 107 -7.84 -5.01 -7.64
CA SER A 107 -6.70 -4.71 -8.52
C SER A 107 -6.70 -5.64 -9.74
N MET A 108 -6.86 -6.94 -9.54
CA MET A 108 -6.94 -7.92 -10.63
C MET A 108 -8.09 -7.64 -11.60
N ALA A 109 -9.24 -7.17 -11.09
CA ALA A 109 -10.40 -6.83 -11.91
C ALA A 109 -10.20 -5.53 -12.72
N VAL A 110 -9.47 -4.55 -12.18
CA VAL A 110 -9.22 -3.25 -12.84
C VAL A 110 -8.09 -3.31 -13.87
N ILE A 111 -7.13 -4.24 -13.74
CA ILE A 111 -5.99 -4.40 -14.65
C ILE A 111 -6.41 -4.40 -16.14
N PRO A 112 -7.41 -5.17 -16.59
CA PRO A 112 -7.80 -5.17 -18.01
C PRO A 112 -8.27 -3.79 -18.52
N VAL A 113 -8.89 -2.99 -17.65
CA VAL A 113 -9.31 -1.62 -17.98
C VAL A 113 -8.09 -0.73 -18.14
N ALA A 114 -7.15 -0.75 -17.17
CA ALA A 114 -5.93 0.05 -17.22
C ALA A 114 -5.07 -0.25 -18.46
N GLU A 115 -4.88 -1.53 -18.78
CA GLU A 115 -4.13 -1.98 -19.97
C GLU A 115 -4.81 -1.54 -21.26
N LYS A 116 -6.14 -1.72 -21.39
CA LYS A 116 -6.91 -1.34 -22.57
C LYS A 116 -6.91 0.18 -22.81
N GLU A 117 -7.14 0.95 -21.76
CA GLU A 117 -7.24 2.41 -21.82
C GLU A 117 -5.88 3.11 -21.73
N GLN A 118 -4.80 2.34 -21.57
CA GLN A 118 -3.43 2.81 -21.50
C GLN A 118 -3.23 3.89 -20.41
N ILE A 119 -3.75 3.62 -19.21
CA ILE A 119 -3.65 4.49 -18.05
C ILE A 119 -2.76 3.85 -16.96
N PRO A 120 -1.78 4.55 -16.39
CA PRO A 120 -1.00 4.02 -15.28
C PRO A 120 -1.90 3.69 -14.08
N LEU A 121 -1.84 2.43 -13.62
CA LEU A 121 -2.48 1.94 -12.41
C LEU A 121 -1.40 1.62 -11.38
N ILE A 122 -1.42 2.30 -10.24
CA ILE A 122 -0.50 2.04 -9.13
C ILE A 122 -1.28 1.40 -7.99
N SER A 123 -1.34 0.07 -7.98
CA SER A 123 -2.08 -0.70 -6.99
C SER A 123 -1.48 -0.58 -5.59
N CYS A 124 -2.33 -0.46 -4.56
CA CYS A 124 -1.96 -0.51 -3.15
C CYS A 124 -2.06 -1.93 -2.56
N ALA A 125 -2.32 -2.94 -3.41
CA ALA A 125 -2.53 -4.32 -2.97
C ALA A 125 -1.29 -5.21 -3.16
N ALA A 126 -1.19 -6.25 -2.34
CA ALA A 126 0.03 -7.06 -2.19
C ALA A 126 0.15 -8.22 -3.20
N GLY A 127 -0.93 -8.68 -3.82
CA GLY A 127 -0.95 -9.88 -4.67
C GLY A 127 0.15 -9.92 -5.71
N SER A 128 0.89 -11.03 -5.80
CA SER A 128 2.02 -11.18 -6.71
C SER A 128 1.60 -11.06 -8.17
N LYS A 129 0.44 -11.60 -8.54
CA LYS A 129 -0.07 -11.59 -9.93
C LYS A 129 -0.46 -10.20 -10.45
N ILE A 130 -0.51 -9.21 -9.60
CA ILE A 130 -0.75 -7.81 -10.02
C ILE A 130 0.35 -7.36 -10.99
N THR A 131 1.61 -7.67 -10.68
CA THR A 131 2.78 -7.26 -11.45
C THR A 131 3.64 -8.40 -11.99
N ASP A 132 3.30 -9.66 -11.70
CA ASP A 132 3.99 -10.83 -12.21
C ASP A 132 3.00 -11.81 -12.88
N PRO A 133 3.08 -12.03 -14.21
CA PRO A 133 4.02 -11.38 -15.12
C PRO A 133 3.79 -9.85 -15.21
N VAL A 134 4.83 -9.12 -15.58
CA VAL A 134 4.76 -7.66 -15.75
C VAL A 134 3.66 -7.27 -16.75
N LYS A 135 2.89 -6.26 -16.38
CA LYS A 135 1.87 -5.63 -17.21
C LYS A 135 2.27 -4.19 -17.49
N LYS A 136 2.14 -3.78 -18.74
CA LYS A 136 2.73 -2.54 -19.24
C LYS A 136 2.30 -1.29 -18.45
N TRP A 137 1.04 -1.25 -18.03
CA TRP A 137 0.45 -0.06 -17.39
C TRP A 137 0.22 -0.21 -15.89
N VAL A 138 0.66 -1.33 -15.28
CA VAL A 138 0.36 -1.67 -13.90
C VAL A 138 1.62 -1.71 -13.06
N PHE A 139 1.64 -0.92 -12.01
CA PHE A 139 2.65 -0.86 -10.95
C PHE A 139 2.00 -1.13 -9.59
N LYS A 140 2.79 -1.33 -8.56
CA LYS A 140 2.28 -1.44 -7.20
C LYS A 140 3.25 -0.86 -6.17
N THR A 141 2.71 -0.41 -5.04
CA THR A 141 3.49 0.11 -3.91
C THR A 141 3.48 -0.81 -2.70
N ALA A 142 2.49 -1.70 -2.58
CA ALA A 142 2.51 -2.70 -1.53
C ALA A 142 3.61 -3.74 -1.76
N GLN A 143 4.24 -4.17 -0.67
CA GLN A 143 5.23 -5.24 -0.71
C GLN A 143 4.61 -6.53 -1.25
N ASN A 144 5.40 -7.31 -1.98
CA ASN A 144 4.95 -8.53 -2.65
C ASN A 144 4.77 -9.69 -1.65
N ASP A 145 3.71 -10.48 -1.82
CA ASP A 145 3.47 -11.71 -1.04
C ASP A 145 4.67 -12.66 -1.03
N ALA A 146 5.38 -12.75 -2.16
CA ALA A 146 6.58 -13.58 -2.26
C ALA A 146 7.67 -13.18 -1.26
N LEU A 147 7.86 -11.86 -1.04
CA LEU A 147 8.82 -11.35 -0.06
C LEU A 147 8.37 -11.64 1.38
N ALA A 148 7.09 -11.49 1.65
CA ALA A 148 6.51 -11.76 2.96
C ALA A 148 6.64 -13.25 3.35
N VAL A 149 6.32 -14.16 2.43
CA VAL A 149 6.53 -15.61 2.60
C VAL A 149 7.99 -15.93 2.85
N GLY A 150 8.90 -15.36 2.05
CA GLY A 150 10.34 -15.54 2.24
C GLY A 150 10.79 -15.13 3.65
N ARG A 151 10.29 -14.00 4.18
CA ARG A 151 10.64 -13.53 5.53
C ARG A 151 10.14 -14.47 6.63
N ILE A 152 8.93 -15.04 6.50
CA ILE A 152 8.40 -16.04 7.44
C ILE A 152 9.25 -17.30 7.37
N PHE A 153 9.52 -17.81 6.17
CA PHE A 153 10.27 -19.06 5.98
C PHE A 153 11.72 -18.96 6.43
N GLU A 154 12.40 -17.83 6.21
CA GLU A 154 13.74 -17.56 6.74
C GLU A 154 13.77 -17.67 8.27
N HIS A 155 12.75 -17.11 8.94
CA HIS A 155 12.64 -17.20 10.40
C HIS A 155 12.36 -18.64 10.88
N LEU A 156 11.44 -19.33 10.23
CA LEU A 156 11.14 -20.75 10.55
C LEU A 156 12.37 -21.64 10.38
N GLN A 157 13.11 -21.47 9.29
CA GLN A 157 14.35 -22.20 9.00
C GLN A 157 15.42 -21.95 10.08
N LYS A 158 15.62 -20.68 10.49
CA LYS A 158 16.54 -20.29 11.57
C LYS A 158 16.19 -21.03 12.88
N HIS A 159 14.92 -21.28 13.13
CA HIS A 159 14.42 -21.96 14.33
C HIS A 159 14.18 -23.46 14.14
N LYS A 160 14.62 -24.05 13.03
CA LYS A 160 14.48 -25.47 12.69
C LYS A 160 13.02 -25.96 12.70
N GLN A 161 12.08 -25.06 12.39
CA GLN A 161 10.67 -25.38 12.23
C GLN A 161 10.42 -25.70 10.75
N THR A 162 10.33 -26.97 10.41
CA THR A 162 10.29 -27.46 9.04
C THR A 162 8.91 -27.93 8.57
N SER A 163 7.94 -28.02 9.47
CA SER A 163 6.57 -28.42 9.14
C SER A 163 5.56 -27.36 9.55
N VAL A 164 4.72 -26.94 8.62
CA VAL A 164 3.73 -25.88 8.85
C VAL A 164 2.34 -26.28 8.39
N SER A 165 1.33 -25.78 9.08
CA SER A 165 -0.03 -25.73 8.57
C SER A 165 -0.32 -24.33 8.02
N ILE A 166 -0.99 -24.25 6.87
CA ILE A 166 -1.42 -22.98 6.30
C ILE A 166 -2.95 -22.87 6.36
N LEU A 167 -3.43 -21.67 6.69
CA LEU A 167 -4.85 -21.34 6.77
C LEU A 167 -5.06 -20.01 6.05
N THR A 168 -5.66 -20.03 4.86
CA THR A 168 -5.74 -18.89 3.98
C THR A 168 -7.18 -18.45 3.72
N VAL A 169 -7.43 -17.13 3.67
CA VAL A 169 -8.76 -16.63 3.28
C VAL A 169 -9.08 -17.00 1.83
N SER A 170 -10.35 -17.29 1.55
CA SER A 170 -10.82 -17.66 0.20
C SER A 170 -11.14 -16.43 -0.66
N ASP A 171 -10.18 -15.51 -0.79
CA ASP A 171 -10.24 -14.34 -1.68
C ASP A 171 -8.96 -14.21 -2.52
N GLY A 172 -8.84 -13.14 -3.28
CA GLY A 172 -7.68 -12.89 -4.14
C GLY A 172 -6.36 -12.77 -3.38
N PHE A 173 -6.37 -12.20 -2.16
CA PHE A 173 -5.16 -12.08 -1.34
C PHE A 173 -4.76 -13.42 -0.72
N GLY A 174 -5.74 -14.16 -0.18
CA GLY A 174 -5.48 -15.51 0.35
C GLY A 174 -5.00 -16.48 -0.72
N ALA A 175 -5.58 -16.43 -1.93
CA ALA A 175 -5.14 -17.24 -3.06
C ALA A 175 -3.69 -16.92 -3.47
N SER A 176 -3.32 -15.63 -3.53
CA SER A 176 -1.95 -15.18 -3.83
C SER A 176 -0.94 -15.68 -2.79
N GLY A 177 -1.25 -15.50 -1.51
CA GLY A 177 -0.37 -15.98 -0.43
C GLY A 177 -0.23 -17.50 -0.40
N ARG A 178 -1.34 -18.23 -0.59
CA ARG A 178 -1.32 -19.70 -0.65
C ARG A 178 -0.45 -20.22 -1.78
N GLU A 179 -0.52 -19.58 -2.95
CA GLU A 179 0.34 -19.89 -4.10
C GLU A 179 1.82 -19.68 -3.74
N GLN A 180 2.15 -18.53 -3.16
CA GLN A 180 3.53 -18.21 -2.77
C GLN A 180 4.06 -19.12 -1.65
N LEU A 181 3.25 -19.44 -0.65
CA LEU A 181 3.60 -20.40 0.40
C LEU A 181 3.97 -21.77 -0.20
N LYS A 182 3.15 -22.27 -1.12
CA LYS A 182 3.39 -23.58 -1.78
C LYS A 182 4.59 -23.54 -2.72
N ALA A 183 4.75 -22.49 -3.50
CA ALA A 183 5.83 -22.37 -4.48
C ALA A 183 7.22 -22.26 -3.82
N GLN A 184 7.30 -21.64 -2.64
CA GLN A 184 8.58 -21.41 -1.98
C GLN A 184 8.94 -22.48 -0.91
N ALA A 185 7.98 -23.26 -0.42
CA ALA A 185 8.16 -24.17 0.71
C ALA A 185 9.39 -25.08 0.54
N ALA A 186 9.51 -25.77 -0.59
CA ALA A 186 10.62 -26.69 -0.86
C ALA A 186 12.00 -26.01 -0.82
N ARG A 187 12.09 -24.78 -1.33
CA ARG A 187 13.33 -23.98 -1.33
C ARG A 187 13.86 -23.71 0.08
N TYR A 188 12.96 -23.57 1.06
CA TYR A 188 13.31 -23.32 2.45
C TYR A 188 13.31 -24.60 3.32
N GLY A 189 13.15 -25.78 2.70
CA GLY A 189 13.03 -27.04 3.45
C GLY A 189 11.78 -27.14 4.32
N ILE A 190 10.72 -26.44 3.94
CA ILE A 190 9.44 -26.42 4.65
C ILE A 190 8.47 -27.41 4.01
N THR A 191 7.82 -28.22 4.84
CA THR A 191 6.73 -29.12 4.44
C THR A 191 5.39 -28.56 4.92
N ILE A 192 4.45 -28.36 4.03
CA ILE A 192 3.08 -27.97 4.36
C ILE A 192 2.32 -29.27 4.69
N VAL A 193 1.97 -29.45 5.96
CA VAL A 193 1.32 -30.67 6.47
C VAL A 193 -0.20 -30.55 6.56
N SER A 194 -0.74 -29.34 6.50
CA SER A 194 -2.17 -29.05 6.36
C SER A 194 -2.35 -27.78 5.55
N ASP A 195 -3.34 -27.79 4.66
CA ASP A 195 -3.65 -26.70 3.74
C ASP A 195 -5.16 -26.49 3.74
N ASP A 196 -5.61 -25.53 4.53
CA ASP A 196 -7.01 -25.24 4.77
C ASP A 196 -7.36 -23.79 4.40
N THR A 197 -8.64 -23.52 4.18
CA THR A 197 -9.16 -22.18 3.87
C THR A 197 -10.28 -21.80 4.83
N TYR A 198 -10.54 -20.50 4.91
CA TYR A 198 -11.71 -19.92 5.59
C TYR A 198 -12.33 -18.82 4.73
N GLY A 199 -13.62 -18.58 4.91
CA GLY A 199 -14.35 -17.53 4.22
C GLY A 199 -14.05 -16.14 4.78
N PRO A 200 -14.10 -15.08 3.96
CA PRO A 200 -13.84 -13.70 4.44
C PRO A 200 -14.85 -13.18 5.48
N LYS A 201 -15.99 -13.87 5.61
CA LYS A 201 -17.05 -13.57 6.58
C LYS A 201 -17.17 -14.58 7.71
N ASP A 202 -16.29 -15.57 7.76
CA ASP A 202 -16.32 -16.59 8.82
C ASP A 202 -15.99 -15.96 10.18
N THR A 203 -16.76 -16.30 11.18
CA THR A 203 -16.63 -15.80 12.55
C THR A 203 -16.12 -16.88 13.52
N ASP A 204 -15.91 -18.10 13.04
CA ASP A 204 -15.39 -19.24 13.80
C ASP A 204 -14.56 -20.15 12.90
N MET A 205 -13.31 -20.40 13.30
CA MET A 205 -12.35 -21.29 12.62
C MET A 205 -11.91 -22.46 13.53
N THR A 206 -12.73 -22.77 14.54
CA THR A 206 -12.44 -23.85 15.50
C THR A 206 -12.27 -25.20 14.80
N SER A 207 -13.05 -25.49 13.75
CA SER A 207 -12.95 -26.73 12.97
C SER A 207 -11.59 -26.88 12.31
N GLN A 208 -11.12 -25.85 11.57
CA GLN A 208 -9.82 -25.85 10.90
C GLN A 208 -8.68 -25.94 11.93
N LEU A 209 -8.75 -25.17 13.00
CA LEU A 209 -7.73 -25.18 14.06
C LEU A 209 -7.69 -26.52 14.83
N THR A 210 -8.81 -27.19 15.00
CA THR A 210 -8.86 -28.55 15.60
C THR A 210 -8.18 -29.58 14.70
N LYS A 211 -8.40 -29.50 13.37
CA LYS A 211 -7.67 -30.31 12.40
C LYS A 211 -6.17 -30.06 12.47
N ILE A 212 -5.77 -28.77 12.51
CA ILE A 212 -4.36 -28.37 12.63
C ILE A 212 -3.74 -28.89 13.93
N ARG A 213 -4.47 -28.85 15.05
CA ARG A 213 -4.01 -29.39 16.33
C ARG A 213 -3.70 -30.90 16.26
N GLY A 214 -4.43 -31.63 15.43
CA GLY A 214 -4.18 -33.06 15.18
C GLY A 214 -3.05 -33.33 14.16
N SER A 215 -2.51 -32.28 13.52
CA SER A 215 -1.43 -32.41 12.56
C SER A 215 -0.05 -32.41 13.23
N ARG A 216 1.02 -32.64 12.44
CA ARG A 216 2.41 -32.55 12.90
C ARG A 216 3.01 -31.16 12.67
N ALA A 217 2.19 -30.12 12.57
CA ALA A 217 2.66 -28.76 12.32
C ALA A 217 3.46 -28.22 13.52
N GLN A 218 4.59 -27.62 13.24
CA GLN A 218 5.42 -26.91 14.22
C GLN A 218 5.10 -25.41 14.27
N ALA A 219 4.39 -24.90 13.26
CA ALA A 219 3.87 -23.54 13.21
C ALA A 219 2.60 -23.46 12.36
N ILE A 220 1.78 -22.44 12.59
CA ILE A 220 0.63 -22.10 11.75
C ILE A 220 0.95 -20.80 11.01
N ILE A 221 0.66 -20.76 9.72
CA ILE A 221 0.73 -19.53 8.92
C ILE A 221 -0.68 -19.18 8.46
N CYS A 222 -1.22 -18.09 8.98
CA CYS A 222 -2.50 -17.53 8.56
C CYS A 222 -2.28 -16.45 7.50
N TRP A 223 -2.95 -16.58 6.34
CA TRP A 223 -2.88 -15.58 5.29
C TRP A 223 -4.25 -14.98 5.02
N GLY A 224 -4.40 -13.72 5.37
CA GLY A 224 -5.64 -13.00 5.22
C GLY A 224 -5.56 -11.59 5.79
N THR A 225 -6.69 -10.91 5.77
CA THR A 225 -6.88 -9.57 6.33
C THR A 225 -7.93 -9.59 7.42
N ASN A 226 -7.97 -8.55 8.26
CA ASN A 226 -8.96 -8.44 9.33
C ASN A 226 -10.41 -8.54 8.78
N PRO A 227 -11.37 -9.10 9.55
CA PRO A 227 -11.23 -9.58 10.95
C PRO A 227 -10.80 -11.04 11.10
N GLY A 228 -10.78 -11.84 10.03
CA GLY A 228 -10.54 -13.30 10.09
C GLY A 228 -9.31 -13.72 10.90
N PRO A 229 -8.10 -13.18 10.65
CA PRO A 229 -6.91 -13.50 11.43
C PRO A 229 -7.03 -13.20 12.93
N ALA A 230 -7.75 -12.16 13.33
CA ALA A 230 -8.01 -11.87 14.74
C ALA A 230 -8.94 -12.91 15.37
N VAL A 231 -9.91 -13.42 14.63
CA VAL A 231 -10.78 -14.54 15.07
C VAL A 231 -9.93 -15.81 15.19
N ILE A 232 -9.08 -16.11 14.21
CA ILE A 232 -8.16 -17.26 14.25
C ILE A 232 -7.26 -17.19 15.49
N ALA A 233 -6.70 -16.03 15.81
CA ALA A 233 -5.89 -15.84 17.01
C ALA A 233 -6.67 -16.18 18.30
N LYS A 234 -7.91 -15.69 18.43
CA LYS A 234 -8.79 -15.96 19.56
C LYS A 234 -9.15 -17.45 19.66
N ASN A 235 -9.57 -18.07 18.56
CA ASN A 235 -9.91 -19.48 18.54
C ASN A 235 -8.69 -20.37 18.84
N ALA A 236 -7.50 -20.03 18.32
CA ALA A 236 -6.26 -20.76 18.62
C ALA A 236 -5.94 -20.74 20.12
N ARG A 237 -6.09 -19.56 20.76
CA ARG A 237 -5.91 -19.42 22.22
C ARG A 237 -6.95 -20.22 23.02
N GLN A 238 -8.23 -20.14 22.65
CA GLN A 238 -9.33 -20.89 23.29
C GLN A 238 -9.11 -22.41 23.23
N LEU A 239 -8.58 -22.90 22.09
CA LEU A 239 -8.23 -24.30 21.89
C LEU A 239 -6.93 -24.71 22.60
N GLY A 240 -6.21 -23.76 23.24
CA GLY A 240 -4.96 -24.03 23.93
C GLY A 240 -3.81 -24.41 22.99
N LEU A 241 -3.83 -23.99 21.72
CA LEU A 241 -2.73 -24.21 20.78
C LEU A 241 -1.45 -23.50 21.26
N LYS A 242 -0.35 -24.26 21.33
CA LYS A 242 0.96 -23.77 21.82
C LYS A 242 1.98 -23.55 20.72
N ILE A 243 1.70 -24.00 19.48
CA ILE A 243 2.60 -23.79 18.36
C ILE A 243 2.56 -22.33 17.88
N PRO A 244 3.68 -21.77 17.41
CA PRO A 244 3.74 -20.39 16.94
C PRO A 244 2.73 -20.10 15.84
N LEU A 245 2.10 -18.93 15.92
CA LEU A 245 1.18 -18.41 14.92
C LEU A 245 1.82 -17.23 14.19
N TYR A 246 1.97 -17.38 12.89
CA TYR A 246 2.41 -16.34 11.98
C TYR A 246 1.22 -15.81 11.19
N MET A 247 1.15 -14.50 11.03
CA MET A 247 0.17 -13.84 10.18
C MET A 247 0.82 -13.28 8.92
N SER A 248 0.03 -13.08 7.87
CA SER A 248 0.47 -12.30 6.72
C SER A 248 0.65 -10.83 7.08
N HIS A 249 1.36 -10.09 6.23
CA HIS A 249 1.48 -8.63 6.34
C HIS A 249 0.14 -7.89 6.15
N GLY A 250 -0.92 -8.58 5.71
CA GLY A 250 -2.28 -8.03 5.56
C GLY A 250 -2.97 -7.63 6.87
N VAL A 251 -2.36 -7.89 8.04
CA VAL A 251 -2.88 -7.45 9.35
C VAL A 251 -1.91 -6.53 10.10
N SER A 252 -0.91 -6.01 9.42
CA SER A 252 0.17 -5.20 9.97
C SER A 252 -0.31 -3.79 10.36
N SER A 253 -1.12 -3.72 11.42
CA SER A 253 -1.61 -2.46 12.01
C SER A 253 -2.03 -2.69 13.46
N LYS A 254 -2.16 -1.62 14.26
CA LYS A 254 -2.69 -1.73 15.63
C LYS A 254 -4.13 -2.27 15.67
N LYS A 255 -4.88 -2.11 14.58
CA LYS A 255 -6.25 -2.65 14.48
C LYS A 255 -6.32 -4.16 14.69
N PHE A 256 -5.31 -4.90 14.22
CA PHE A 256 -5.23 -6.34 14.48
C PHE A 256 -5.09 -6.63 15.98
N ILE A 257 -4.21 -5.90 16.68
CA ILE A 257 -3.98 -6.06 18.12
C ILE A 257 -5.26 -5.75 18.90
N GLU A 258 -5.96 -4.66 18.55
CA GLU A 258 -7.25 -4.30 19.15
C GLU A 258 -8.29 -5.42 18.98
N LEU A 259 -8.42 -5.93 17.75
CA LEU A 259 -9.40 -6.98 17.44
C LEU A 259 -9.08 -8.32 18.09
N ALA A 260 -7.82 -8.71 18.13
CA ALA A 260 -7.38 -9.99 18.72
C ALA A 260 -7.28 -9.92 20.25
N GLY A 261 -7.06 -8.72 20.80
CA GLY A 261 -6.85 -8.51 22.25
C GLY A 261 -5.64 -9.30 22.74
N ASP A 262 -5.77 -9.94 23.93
CA ASP A 262 -4.68 -10.74 24.51
C ASP A 262 -4.29 -11.96 23.67
N ALA A 263 -5.13 -12.38 22.72
CA ALA A 263 -4.80 -13.46 21.80
C ALA A 263 -3.76 -13.05 20.74
N ALA A 264 -3.44 -11.76 20.62
CA ALA A 264 -2.39 -11.29 19.73
C ALA A 264 -0.97 -11.55 20.28
N GLU A 265 -0.80 -11.72 21.59
CA GLU A 265 0.51 -11.86 22.23
C GLU A 265 1.35 -12.98 21.63
N GLY A 266 2.60 -12.68 21.24
CA GLY A 266 3.53 -13.62 20.63
C GLY A 266 3.28 -13.94 19.16
N ILE A 267 2.25 -13.35 18.53
CA ILE A 267 1.99 -13.49 17.09
C ILE A 267 3.04 -12.73 16.30
N ARG A 268 3.57 -13.35 15.24
CA ARG A 268 4.60 -12.80 14.37
C ARG A 268 4.10 -12.56 12.97
N LEU A 269 4.62 -11.52 12.31
CA LEU A 269 4.33 -11.26 10.89
C LEU A 269 5.44 -10.41 10.22
N PRO A 270 5.62 -10.54 8.91
CA PRO A 270 6.40 -9.56 8.15
C PRO A 270 5.62 -8.24 8.09
N SER A 271 6.30 -7.15 8.37
CA SER A 271 5.71 -5.81 8.38
C SER A 271 6.60 -4.81 7.66
N GLY A 272 6.00 -3.81 7.03
CA GLY A 272 6.72 -2.60 6.66
C GLY A 272 7.31 -1.92 7.90
N LYS A 273 8.45 -1.25 7.73
CA LYS A 273 9.23 -0.65 8.84
C LYS A 273 8.48 0.47 9.58
N VAL A 274 7.43 1.03 9.01
CA VAL A 274 6.71 2.19 9.58
C VAL A 274 6.14 1.92 10.97
N LEU A 275 5.66 0.70 11.23
CA LEU A 275 5.11 0.34 12.56
C LEU A 275 6.13 0.31 13.69
N VAL A 276 7.40 0.25 13.35
CA VAL A 276 8.53 0.14 14.31
C VAL A 276 9.61 1.17 13.97
N ALA A 277 9.21 2.30 13.40
CA ALA A 277 10.12 3.32 12.87
C ALA A 277 11.04 3.91 13.97
N ASP A 278 10.55 4.07 15.19
CA ASP A 278 11.30 4.53 16.34
C ASP A 278 12.39 3.54 16.78
N MET A 279 12.15 2.24 16.61
CA MET A 279 13.08 1.16 16.97
C MET A 279 14.18 0.93 15.93
N LEU A 280 14.08 1.52 14.74
CA LEU A 280 15.08 1.37 13.69
C LEU A 280 16.42 2.02 14.11
N PRO A 281 17.56 1.46 13.67
CA PRO A 281 18.86 2.12 13.85
C PRO A 281 18.85 3.53 13.21
N ASN A 282 19.61 4.45 13.80
CA ASN A 282 19.71 5.81 13.23
C ASN A 282 20.34 5.84 11.83
N ALA A 283 21.09 4.80 11.47
CA ALA A 283 21.68 4.62 10.15
C ALA A 283 20.67 4.07 9.10
N ASP A 284 19.45 3.65 9.50
CA ASP A 284 18.45 3.20 8.54
C ASP A 284 17.98 4.39 7.68
N SER A 285 18.14 4.26 6.37
CA SER A 285 17.87 5.32 5.41
C SER A 285 16.41 5.78 5.38
N GLN A 286 15.48 4.92 5.80
CA GLN A 286 14.05 5.24 5.82
C GLN A 286 13.59 5.87 7.15
N LYS A 287 14.32 5.69 8.26
CA LYS A 287 13.86 6.08 9.61
C LYS A 287 13.31 7.51 9.67
N ARG A 288 14.03 8.47 9.07
CA ARG A 288 13.62 9.88 9.07
C ARG A 288 12.29 10.10 8.36
N SER A 289 12.12 9.53 7.17
CA SER A 289 10.91 9.68 6.37
C SER A 289 9.72 8.98 7.02
N LEU A 290 9.94 7.80 7.61
CA LEU A 290 8.91 7.05 8.33
C LEU A 290 8.40 7.82 9.55
N LEU A 291 9.30 8.36 10.38
CA LEU A 291 8.91 9.17 11.54
C LEU A 291 8.19 10.46 11.13
N ALA A 292 8.61 11.10 10.05
CA ALA A 292 7.93 12.28 9.52
C ALA A 292 6.50 11.93 9.08
N TYR A 293 6.32 10.88 8.28
CA TYR A 293 5.01 10.40 7.85
C TYR A 293 4.07 10.10 9.03
N VAL A 294 4.53 9.33 10.02
CA VAL A 294 3.73 9.00 11.22
C VAL A 294 3.29 10.27 11.95
N LYS A 295 4.22 11.22 12.16
CA LYS A 295 3.93 12.49 12.81
C LYS A 295 2.92 13.34 12.03
N ASP A 296 3.08 13.44 10.71
CA ASP A 296 2.21 14.24 9.86
C ASP A 296 0.80 13.64 9.79
N TYR A 297 0.70 12.32 9.67
CA TYR A 297 -0.58 11.61 9.70
C TYR A 297 -1.30 11.82 11.05
N GLN A 298 -0.57 11.67 12.18
CA GLN A 298 -1.10 11.91 13.52
C GLN A 298 -1.59 13.35 13.71
N ASN A 299 -0.86 14.34 13.16
CA ASN A 299 -1.26 15.73 13.24
C ASN A 299 -2.55 16.02 12.47
N HIS A 300 -2.72 15.42 11.29
CA HIS A 300 -3.89 15.63 10.43
C HIS A 300 -5.13 14.89 10.89
N TYR A 301 -4.98 13.63 11.29
CA TYR A 301 -6.12 12.71 11.49
C TYR A 301 -6.32 12.26 12.94
N LYS A 302 -5.40 12.62 13.87
CA LYS A 302 -5.41 12.18 15.28
C LYS A 302 -5.41 10.66 15.41
N ALA A 303 -4.84 9.96 14.43
CA ALA A 303 -4.71 8.52 14.33
C ALA A 303 -3.27 8.16 13.96
N GLU A 304 -2.85 6.94 14.23
CA GLU A 304 -1.52 6.47 13.83
C GLU A 304 -1.45 6.21 12.32
N GLY A 305 -0.39 6.71 11.70
CA GLY A 305 -0.06 6.36 10.33
C GLY A 305 0.48 4.94 10.26
N ASP A 306 -0.04 4.14 9.33
CA ASP A 306 0.38 2.76 9.13
C ASP A 306 0.93 2.53 7.71
N HIS A 307 1.32 1.31 7.40
CA HIS A 307 1.89 1.00 6.10
C HIS A 307 0.84 1.00 4.98
N PHE A 308 -0.44 0.77 5.27
CA PHE A 308 -1.50 0.83 4.25
C PHE A 308 -1.63 2.25 3.72
N GLY A 309 -1.72 3.24 4.62
CA GLY A 309 -1.65 4.64 4.24
C GLY A 309 -0.33 4.98 3.51
N GLY A 310 0.77 4.38 3.94
CA GLY A 310 2.08 4.51 3.32
C GLY A 310 2.10 4.11 1.83
N HIS A 311 1.33 3.08 1.43
CA HIS A 311 1.25 2.66 0.02
C HIS A 311 0.67 3.76 -0.87
N ALA A 312 -0.37 4.44 -0.43
CA ALA A 312 -0.96 5.55 -1.18
C ALA A 312 -0.07 6.80 -1.15
N TRP A 313 0.61 7.07 -0.02
CA TRP A 313 1.64 8.12 0.06
C TRP A 313 2.73 7.90 -0.99
N ASP A 314 3.29 6.69 -1.05
CA ASP A 314 4.32 6.31 -2.02
C ASP A 314 3.82 6.47 -3.46
N ALA A 315 2.59 6.04 -3.75
CA ALA A 315 2.00 6.15 -5.07
C ALA A 315 1.89 7.61 -5.53
N VAL A 316 1.42 8.52 -4.66
CA VAL A 316 1.36 9.97 -4.97
C VAL A 316 2.75 10.54 -5.21
N MET A 317 3.73 10.19 -4.36
CA MET A 317 5.10 10.72 -4.50
C MET A 317 5.81 10.20 -5.74
N LEU A 318 5.60 8.95 -6.11
CA LEU A 318 6.09 8.35 -7.36
C LEU A 318 5.46 9.03 -8.58
N LEU A 319 4.14 9.29 -8.55
CA LEU A 319 3.45 10.05 -9.61
C LEU A 319 3.97 11.48 -9.70
N LYS A 320 4.16 12.16 -8.56
CA LYS A 320 4.75 13.50 -8.52
C LYS A 320 6.09 13.51 -9.26
N GLY A 321 7.01 12.62 -8.89
CA GLY A 321 8.31 12.51 -9.53
C GLY A 321 8.22 12.20 -11.02
N ALA A 322 7.35 11.29 -11.42
CA ALA A 322 7.14 10.94 -12.83
C ALA A 322 6.63 12.14 -13.64
N ILE A 323 5.67 12.89 -13.12
CA ILE A 323 5.13 14.10 -13.77
C ILE A 323 6.17 15.21 -13.85
N GLU A 324 6.97 15.41 -12.81
CA GLU A 324 8.04 16.42 -12.78
C GLU A 324 9.10 16.16 -13.87
N HIS A 325 9.45 14.91 -14.11
CA HIS A 325 10.49 14.57 -15.09
C HIS A 325 9.94 14.33 -16.51
N GLY A 326 8.75 13.77 -16.66
CA GLY A 326 8.21 13.35 -17.96
C GLY A 326 7.02 14.16 -18.49
N GLY A 327 6.33 14.89 -17.62
CA GLY A 327 5.05 15.52 -17.95
C GLY A 327 3.86 14.66 -17.53
N ASP A 328 2.64 15.16 -17.78
CA ASP A 328 1.39 14.63 -17.25
C ASP A 328 0.58 13.76 -18.22
N SER A 329 1.14 13.41 -19.36
CA SER A 329 0.48 12.41 -20.20
C SER A 329 0.61 10.99 -19.60
N PRO A 330 -0.40 10.13 -19.71
CA PRO A 330 -0.34 8.77 -19.18
C PRO A 330 0.90 7.99 -19.63
N ALA A 331 1.27 8.10 -20.92
CA ALA A 331 2.44 7.43 -21.47
C ALA A 331 3.75 7.93 -20.84
N ALA A 332 3.90 9.26 -20.70
CA ALA A 332 5.09 9.85 -20.10
C ALA A 332 5.23 9.48 -18.61
N ILE A 333 4.12 9.45 -17.87
CA ILE A 333 4.08 9.01 -16.46
C ILE A 333 4.54 7.55 -16.37
N ARG A 334 3.97 6.66 -17.17
CA ARG A 334 4.33 5.23 -17.22
C ARG A 334 5.82 5.04 -17.51
N ASP A 335 6.35 5.74 -18.53
CA ASP A 335 7.75 5.63 -18.93
C ASP A 335 8.72 6.16 -17.86
N GLN A 336 8.31 7.15 -17.07
CA GLN A 336 9.11 7.66 -15.96
C GLN A 336 9.02 6.77 -14.72
N LEU A 337 7.87 6.13 -14.46
CA LEU A 337 7.76 5.15 -13.38
C LEU A 337 8.75 4.00 -13.57
N GLU A 338 8.91 3.44 -14.78
CA GLU A 338 9.92 2.41 -15.05
C GLU A 338 11.37 2.85 -14.82
N LYS A 339 11.62 4.16 -14.84
CA LYS A 339 12.95 4.73 -14.57
C LYS A 339 13.21 5.03 -13.10
N THR A 340 12.25 4.78 -12.23
CA THR A 340 12.41 5.02 -10.78
C THR A 340 13.59 4.21 -10.25
N ARG A 341 14.53 4.88 -9.57
CA ARG A 341 15.68 4.27 -8.91
C ARG A 341 15.87 4.86 -7.53
N ALA A 342 16.13 4.00 -6.57
CA ALA A 342 16.45 4.34 -5.19
C ALA A 342 15.46 5.35 -4.55
N PHE A 343 14.18 5.30 -4.95
CA PHE A 343 13.15 6.13 -4.31
C PHE A 343 12.85 5.57 -2.92
N ALA A 344 13.26 6.30 -1.88
CA ALA A 344 13.02 5.94 -0.49
C ALA A 344 11.59 6.35 -0.08
N GLY A 345 10.66 5.43 -0.18
CA GLY A 345 9.27 5.57 0.21
C GLY A 345 8.98 5.05 1.63
N ILE A 346 7.70 5.03 1.99
CA ILE A 346 7.22 4.46 3.27
C ILE A 346 7.25 2.92 3.19
N GLY A 347 6.88 2.33 2.04
CA GLY A 347 6.87 0.89 1.81
C GLY A 347 8.26 0.26 1.67
N GLY A 348 9.30 1.06 1.36
CA GLY A 348 10.64 0.56 1.09
C GLY A 348 11.39 1.46 0.11
N THR A 349 12.49 0.95 -0.43
CA THR A 349 13.25 1.62 -1.49
C THR A 349 12.84 1.06 -2.85
N PHE A 350 12.14 1.86 -3.64
CA PHE A 350 11.61 1.43 -4.94
C PHE A 350 12.65 1.53 -6.05
N ASN A 351 12.72 0.48 -6.85
CA ASN A 351 13.54 0.38 -8.06
C ASN A 351 12.70 -0.30 -9.17
N TYR A 352 11.84 0.46 -9.84
CA TYR A 352 11.09 -0.08 -10.97
C TYR A 352 11.96 -0.26 -12.21
N SER A 353 11.54 -1.17 -13.07
CA SER A 353 12.15 -1.40 -14.38
C SER A 353 11.10 -1.98 -15.34
N ALA A 354 11.43 -2.08 -16.62
CA ALA A 354 10.58 -2.76 -17.60
C ALA A 354 10.33 -4.26 -17.28
N GLN A 355 11.12 -4.86 -16.39
CA GLN A 355 11.00 -6.25 -15.94
C GLN A 355 10.44 -6.39 -14.52
N ASP A 356 10.35 -5.29 -13.77
CA ASP A 356 9.86 -5.30 -12.39
C ASP A 356 9.06 -4.03 -12.08
N HIS A 357 7.73 -4.17 -12.00
CA HIS A 357 6.80 -3.13 -11.61
C HIS A 357 6.34 -3.22 -10.14
N ALA A 358 6.94 -4.13 -9.35
CA ALA A 358 6.80 -4.18 -7.89
C ALA A 358 7.88 -3.34 -7.19
N GLY A 359 9.11 -3.38 -7.68
CA GLY A 359 10.21 -2.48 -7.35
C GLY A 359 10.79 -2.58 -5.96
N LEU A 360 10.27 -3.43 -5.07
CA LEU A 360 10.70 -3.57 -3.67
C LEU A 360 11.50 -4.86 -3.45
N GLY A 361 12.54 -4.77 -2.62
CA GLY A 361 13.37 -5.89 -2.22
C GLY A 361 13.01 -6.47 -0.85
N LYS A 362 13.81 -7.46 -0.41
CA LYS A 362 13.63 -8.13 0.90
C LYS A 362 13.75 -7.20 2.11
N ASP A 363 14.49 -6.12 1.98
CA ASP A 363 14.72 -5.08 2.99
C ASP A 363 13.48 -4.19 3.24
N ALA A 364 12.45 -4.31 2.39
CA ALA A 364 11.16 -3.65 2.61
C ALA A 364 10.38 -4.23 3.80
N PHE A 365 10.75 -5.44 4.28
CA PHE A 365 10.13 -6.09 5.43
C PHE A 365 11.08 -6.28 6.60
N VAL A 366 10.58 -6.01 7.79
CA VAL A 366 11.09 -6.53 9.05
C VAL A 366 10.12 -7.60 9.57
N LEU A 367 10.61 -8.56 10.37
CA LEU A 367 9.71 -9.44 11.12
C LEU A 367 9.39 -8.77 12.44
N VAL A 368 8.11 -8.66 12.76
CA VAL A 368 7.64 -8.12 14.04
C VAL A 368 6.89 -9.16 14.83
N GLU A 369 6.83 -8.95 16.14
CA GLU A 369 6.07 -9.77 17.10
C GLU A 369 5.21 -8.83 17.96
N VAL A 370 4.02 -9.27 18.32
CA VAL A 370 3.20 -8.57 19.33
C VAL A 370 3.74 -8.89 20.72
N LYS A 371 4.12 -7.84 21.46
CA LYS A 371 4.58 -7.94 22.84
C LYS A 371 4.01 -6.79 23.67
N GLY A 372 3.26 -7.13 24.73
CA GLY A 372 2.66 -6.12 25.59
C GLY A 372 1.68 -5.20 24.84
N ARG A 373 0.92 -5.75 23.89
CA ARG A 373 -0.03 -5.02 23.02
C ARG A 373 0.59 -4.01 22.07
N ASP A 374 1.88 -4.15 21.76
CA ASP A 374 2.55 -3.34 20.73
C ASP A 374 3.45 -4.19 19.85
N TRP A 375 3.94 -3.60 18.75
CA TRP A 375 4.83 -4.26 17.82
C TRP A 375 6.28 -4.09 18.26
N VAL A 376 7.05 -5.19 18.23
CA VAL A 376 8.50 -5.16 18.45
C VAL A 376 9.22 -5.88 17.32
N ILE A 377 10.43 -5.45 16.98
CA ILE A 377 11.26 -6.11 15.96
C ILE A 377 11.76 -7.44 16.51
N VAL A 378 11.56 -8.53 15.75
CA VAL A 378 12.16 -9.84 16.03
C VAL A 378 13.61 -9.82 15.54
N LYS A 379 14.56 -10.15 16.45
CA LYS A 379 16.01 -10.20 16.17
C LYS A 379 16.47 -11.52 15.58
#